data_f6ea1be7ba8673d0d15ae6594a513954
#
_entry.id   f6ea1be7ba8673d0d15ae6594a513954
#
_cell.length_a   1.000
_cell.length_b   1.000
_cell.length_c   1.000
_cell.angle_alpha   90.00
_cell.angle_beta   90.00
_cell.angle_gamma   90.00
#
_symmetry.space_group_name_H-M   'P 1'
#
loop_
_entity.id
_entity.type
_entity.pdbx_description
1 polymer ?
#
loop_
_entity_poly.entity_id
_entity_poly.type
_entity_poly.pdbx_seq_one_letter_code
_entity_poly.pdbx_strand_id
1 'polypeptide(L)'
;MDIKRARIVVVEDEKIMSTFILGSLRRLGILDLYAFEDGASAIREIIRLKPDLILTDVHMQPVGGIELVRQLRALPNPQISGIPVIFLSADSSSTTVVEAMPLGVSGYLVKPPNLTVLAAKIEKALGN
;
A
#
# COMPACT_ATOMS: atom_id res chain seq x y z
N MET A 1 -9.53 -2.79 -14.18
CA MET A 1 -9.94 -3.90 -13.26
C MET A 1 -11.01 -3.37 -12.31
N ASP A 2 -12.01 -4.18 -12.00
CA ASP A 2 -12.97 -3.86 -10.95
C ASP A 2 -12.27 -3.90 -9.59
N ILE A 3 -12.33 -2.80 -8.84
CA ILE A 3 -11.62 -2.72 -7.57
C ILE A 3 -12.10 -3.76 -6.56
N LYS A 4 -13.35 -4.22 -6.68
CA LYS A 4 -13.90 -5.27 -5.79
C LYS A 4 -13.21 -6.62 -5.95
N ARG A 5 -12.53 -6.83 -7.06
CA ARG A 5 -11.78 -8.06 -7.34
C ARG A 5 -10.30 -7.94 -7.00
N ALA A 6 -9.85 -6.75 -6.61
CA ALA A 6 -8.45 -6.51 -6.36
C ALA A 6 -7.97 -7.26 -5.11
N ARG A 7 -6.79 -7.84 -5.19
CA ARG A 7 -6.07 -8.33 -4.03
C ARG A 7 -5.19 -7.21 -3.51
N ILE A 8 -5.40 -6.80 -2.26
CA ILE A 8 -4.70 -5.67 -1.67
C ILE A 8 -3.96 -6.12 -0.42
N VAL A 9 -2.68 -5.76 -0.36
CA VAL A 9 -1.85 -5.93 0.83
C VAL A 9 -1.81 -4.61 1.58
N VAL A 10 -2.07 -4.65 2.87
CA VAL A 10 -1.99 -3.49 3.77
C VAL A 10 -0.84 -3.71 4.74
N VAL A 11 0.08 -2.76 4.82
CA VAL A 11 1.22 -2.83 5.73
C VAL A 11 1.13 -1.64 6.69
N GLU A 12 0.83 -1.93 7.95
CA GLU A 12 0.60 -0.93 8.99
C GLU A 12 0.95 -1.52 10.34
N ASP A 13 1.85 -0.88 11.08
CA ASP A 13 2.33 -1.38 12.37
C ASP A 13 1.37 -1.08 13.53
N GLU A 14 0.48 -0.10 13.37
CA GLU A 14 -0.51 0.23 14.39
C GLU A 14 -1.79 -0.54 14.16
N LYS A 15 -2.15 -1.41 15.09
CA LYS A 15 -3.27 -2.34 14.93
C LYS A 15 -4.61 -1.64 14.72
N ILE A 16 -4.86 -0.56 15.45
CA ILE A 16 -6.12 0.19 15.34
C ILE A 16 -6.24 0.79 13.93
N MET A 17 -5.17 1.38 13.43
CA MET A 17 -5.17 1.95 12.09
C MET A 17 -5.31 0.87 11.01
N SER A 18 -4.63 -0.25 11.17
CA SER A 18 -4.76 -1.39 10.25
C SER A 18 -6.21 -1.87 10.17
N THR A 19 -6.86 -2.04 11.33
CA THR A 19 -8.26 -2.43 11.40
C THR A 19 -9.17 -1.42 10.72
N PHE A 20 -8.91 -0.13 10.91
CA PHE A 20 -9.66 0.94 10.26
C PHE A 20 -9.52 0.86 8.74
N ILE A 21 -8.30 0.72 8.24
CA ILE A 21 -8.04 0.66 6.80
C ILE A 21 -8.71 -0.57 6.18
N LEU A 22 -8.57 -1.73 6.80
CA LEU A 22 -9.22 -2.96 6.32
C LEU A 22 -10.73 -2.81 6.29
N GLY A 23 -11.31 -2.21 7.34
CA GLY A 23 -12.75 -1.94 7.38
C GLY A 23 -13.21 -1.01 6.27
N SER A 24 -12.42 0.04 5.99
CA SER A 24 -12.71 0.97 4.90
C SER A 24 -12.70 0.26 3.55
N LEU A 25 -11.71 -0.60 3.32
CA LEU A 25 -11.63 -1.37 2.07
C LEU A 25 -12.82 -2.32 1.91
N ARG A 26 -13.24 -2.97 2.99
CA ARG A 26 -14.41 -3.83 2.97
C ARG A 26 -15.69 -3.05 2.66
N ARG A 27 -15.81 -1.83 3.16
CA ARG A 27 -16.94 -0.95 2.84
C ARG A 27 -16.99 -0.59 1.36
N LEU A 28 -15.85 -0.59 0.68
CA LEU A 28 -15.79 -0.40 -0.77
C LEU A 28 -16.06 -1.69 -1.55
N GLY A 29 -16.32 -2.79 -0.87
CA GLY A 29 -16.58 -4.09 -1.48
C GLY A 29 -15.33 -4.89 -1.81
N ILE A 30 -14.18 -4.48 -1.32
CA ILE A 30 -12.91 -5.18 -1.54
C ILE A 30 -12.71 -6.18 -0.41
N LEU A 31 -12.64 -7.47 -0.73
CA LEU A 31 -12.64 -8.53 0.27
C LEU A 31 -11.37 -9.38 0.30
N ASP A 32 -10.56 -9.33 -0.76
CA ASP A 32 -9.31 -10.13 -0.85
C ASP A 32 -8.16 -9.31 -0.27
N LEU A 33 -8.09 -9.29 1.06
CA LEU A 33 -7.22 -8.41 1.83
C LEU A 33 -6.23 -9.21 2.69
N TYR A 34 -4.99 -8.72 2.75
CA TYR A 34 -3.92 -9.29 3.57
C TYR A 34 -3.22 -8.18 4.32
N ALA A 35 -3.02 -8.35 5.62
CA ALA A 35 -2.42 -7.32 6.46
C ALA A 35 -1.13 -7.80 7.11
N PHE A 36 -0.13 -6.93 7.15
CA PHE A 36 1.17 -7.18 7.76
C PHE A 36 1.56 -6.00 8.65
N GLU A 37 2.38 -6.27 9.66
CA GLU A 37 2.77 -5.26 10.65
C GLU A 37 4.04 -4.49 10.27
N ASP A 38 4.84 -5.03 9.34
CA ASP A 38 6.09 -4.39 8.92
C ASP A 38 6.48 -4.80 7.50
N GLY A 39 7.46 -4.09 6.95
CA GLY A 39 7.90 -4.34 5.59
C GLY A 39 8.61 -5.67 5.39
N ALA A 40 9.30 -6.16 6.42
CA ALA A 40 10.06 -7.42 6.30
C ALA A 40 9.11 -8.62 6.15
N SER A 41 8.06 -8.69 6.95
CA SER A 41 7.06 -9.75 6.83
C SER A 41 6.25 -9.59 5.54
N ALA A 42 5.94 -8.34 5.15
CA ALA A 42 5.17 -8.06 3.96
C ALA A 42 5.90 -8.50 2.69
N ILE A 43 7.18 -8.17 2.53
CA ILE A 43 7.89 -8.47 1.28
C ILE A 43 7.97 -9.97 1.02
N ARG A 44 8.12 -10.77 2.07
CA ARG A 44 8.15 -12.23 1.93
C ARG A 44 6.84 -12.78 1.36
N GLU A 45 5.72 -12.23 1.81
CA GLU A 45 4.40 -12.69 1.38
C GLU A 45 3.93 -12.07 0.08
N ILE A 46 4.36 -10.84 -0.22
CA ILE A 46 4.02 -10.17 -1.47
C ILE A 46 4.47 -11.00 -2.68
N ILE A 47 5.68 -11.58 -2.60
CA ILE A 47 6.22 -12.42 -3.66
C ILE A 47 5.28 -13.60 -3.96
N ARG A 48 4.70 -14.18 -2.92
CA ARG A 48 3.76 -15.30 -3.05
C ARG A 48 2.37 -14.86 -3.45
N LEU A 49 1.87 -13.79 -2.84
CA LEU A 49 0.50 -13.32 -3.02
C LEU A 49 0.27 -12.62 -4.35
N LYS A 50 1.27 -11.95 -4.87
CA LYS A 50 1.20 -11.14 -6.10
C LYS A 50 -0.02 -10.22 -6.07
N PRO A 51 -0.10 -9.29 -5.10
CA PRO A 51 -1.26 -8.42 -4.99
C PRO A 51 -1.36 -7.46 -6.17
N ASP A 52 -2.55 -6.92 -6.37
CA ASP A 52 -2.80 -5.90 -7.38
C ASP A 52 -2.38 -4.52 -6.90
N LEU A 53 -2.35 -4.32 -5.59
CA LEU A 53 -2.04 -3.03 -4.97
C LEU A 53 -1.48 -3.25 -3.57
N ILE A 54 -0.57 -2.39 -3.18
CA ILE A 54 -0.02 -2.34 -1.82
C ILE A 54 -0.33 -0.98 -1.21
N LEU A 55 -0.95 -0.99 -0.03
CA LEU A 55 -1.12 0.20 0.81
C LEU A 55 -0.17 0.05 1.98
N THR A 56 0.79 0.95 2.12
CA THR A 56 1.79 0.82 3.18
C THR A 56 2.01 2.13 3.92
N ASP A 57 2.12 2.02 5.25
CA ASP A 57 2.62 3.13 6.06
C ASP A 57 4.07 3.43 5.65
N VAL A 58 4.46 4.68 5.76
CA VAL A 58 5.82 5.12 5.46
C VAL A 58 6.77 4.75 6.58
N HIS A 59 6.38 5.01 7.82
CA HIS A 59 7.23 4.88 9.00
C HIS A 59 6.88 3.63 9.82
N MET A 60 7.71 2.59 9.70
CA MET A 60 7.56 1.33 10.43
C MET A 60 8.94 0.79 10.81
N GLN A 61 8.98 -0.07 11.82
CA GLN A 61 10.20 -0.75 12.22
C GLN A 61 9.97 -2.27 12.14
N PRO A 62 10.97 -3.07 11.78
CA PRO A 62 12.34 -2.68 11.39
C PRO A 62 12.46 -2.19 9.94
N VAL A 63 11.50 -2.48 9.07
CA VAL A 63 11.53 -2.07 7.66
C VAL A 63 10.35 -1.15 7.39
N GLY A 64 10.64 0.09 7.03
CA GLY A 64 9.62 1.08 6.68
C GLY A 64 9.11 0.94 5.25
N GLY A 65 8.10 1.76 4.92
CA GLY A 65 7.44 1.68 3.62
C GLY A 65 8.35 2.03 2.45
N ILE A 66 9.23 3.01 2.61
CA ILE A 66 10.16 3.40 1.54
C ILE A 66 11.14 2.26 1.24
N GLU A 67 11.71 1.64 2.29
CA GLU A 67 12.61 0.51 2.10
C GLU A 67 11.89 -0.71 1.52
N LEU A 68 10.66 -0.96 1.97
CA LEU A 68 9.83 -2.01 1.39
C LEU A 68 9.69 -1.81 -0.12
N VAL A 69 9.38 -0.60 -0.56
CA VAL A 69 9.20 -0.30 -1.99
C VAL A 69 10.53 -0.41 -2.75
N ARG A 70 11.65 0.03 -2.16
CA ARG A 70 12.96 -0.18 -2.78
C ARG A 70 13.23 -1.66 -3.02
N GLN A 71 13.00 -2.51 -2.03
CA GLN A 71 13.17 -3.96 -2.17
C GLN A 71 12.24 -4.54 -3.21
N LEU A 72 10.98 -4.09 -3.22
CA LEU A 72 9.99 -4.51 -4.20
C LEU A 72 10.44 -4.19 -5.63
N ARG A 73 10.86 -2.95 -5.88
CA ARG A 73 11.27 -2.48 -7.21
C ARG A 73 12.54 -3.17 -7.71
N ALA A 74 13.36 -3.70 -6.80
CA ALA A 74 14.59 -4.41 -7.14
C ALA A 74 14.37 -5.88 -7.49
N LEU A 75 13.18 -6.42 -7.28
CA LEU A 75 12.89 -7.82 -7.59
C LEU A 75 12.90 -8.06 -9.10
N PRO A 76 13.43 -9.23 -9.55
CA PRO A 76 13.59 -9.48 -10.99
C PRO A 76 12.31 -9.71 -11.75
N ASN A 77 11.23 -10.14 -11.09
CA ASN A 77 9.96 -10.42 -11.77
C ASN A 77 9.16 -9.13 -11.97
N PRO A 78 8.95 -8.67 -13.23
CA PRO A 78 8.23 -7.42 -13.48
C PRO A 78 6.79 -7.40 -12.98
N GLN A 79 6.15 -8.58 -12.87
CA GLN A 79 4.79 -8.69 -12.34
C GLN A 79 4.74 -8.35 -10.86
N ILE A 80 5.86 -8.46 -10.15
CA ILE A 80 5.96 -8.13 -8.74
C ILE A 80 6.60 -6.76 -8.56
N SER A 81 7.71 -6.50 -9.24
CA SER A 81 8.44 -5.23 -9.08
C SER A 81 7.63 -4.02 -9.52
N GLY A 82 6.66 -4.18 -10.41
CA GLY A 82 5.81 -3.11 -10.90
C GLY A 82 4.49 -2.93 -10.17
N ILE A 83 4.23 -3.66 -9.07
CA ILE A 83 2.97 -3.56 -8.34
C ILE A 83 2.76 -2.11 -7.85
N PRO A 84 1.58 -1.51 -8.11
CA PRO A 84 1.30 -0.17 -7.63
C PRO A 84 1.33 -0.07 -6.12
N VAL A 85 1.87 1.03 -5.60
CA VAL A 85 1.97 1.29 -4.17
C VAL A 85 1.35 2.65 -3.87
N ILE A 86 0.54 2.71 -2.82
CA ILE A 86 0.04 3.95 -2.24
C ILE A 86 0.58 4.06 -0.82
N PHE A 87 1.22 5.17 -0.49
CA PHE A 87 1.69 5.43 0.86
C PHE A 87 0.59 6.02 1.73
N LEU A 88 0.58 5.57 2.99
CA LEU A 88 -0.24 6.13 4.05
C LEU A 88 0.68 6.76 5.09
N SER A 89 0.40 7.98 5.51
CA SER A 89 1.24 8.66 6.49
C SER A 89 0.42 9.49 7.44
N ALA A 90 0.93 9.65 8.67
CA ALA A 90 0.30 10.50 9.67
C ALA A 90 0.44 12.00 9.34
N ASP A 91 1.39 12.33 8.48
CA ASP A 91 1.61 13.72 8.06
C ASP A 91 1.65 13.85 6.55
N SER A 92 1.56 15.09 6.06
CA SER A 92 1.60 15.42 4.64
C SER A 92 2.96 15.98 4.23
N SER A 93 4.04 15.50 4.86
CA SER A 93 5.39 16.00 4.63
C SER A 93 5.79 15.90 3.16
N SER A 94 6.18 17.02 2.58
CA SER A 94 6.68 17.05 1.20
C SER A 94 7.99 16.27 1.05
N THR A 95 8.78 16.15 2.13
CA THR A 95 10.01 15.36 2.13
C THR A 95 9.72 13.88 1.84
N THR A 96 8.69 13.32 2.48
CA THR A 96 8.27 11.94 2.23
C THR A 96 7.83 11.75 0.78
N VAL A 97 7.07 12.70 0.24
CA VAL A 97 6.63 12.63 -1.16
C VAL A 97 7.82 12.66 -2.10
N VAL A 98 8.79 13.54 -1.86
CA VAL A 98 10.01 13.65 -2.68
C VAL A 98 10.82 12.36 -2.65
N GLU A 99 10.98 11.74 -1.48
CA GLU A 99 11.70 10.47 -1.36
C GLU A 99 10.99 9.34 -2.11
N ALA A 100 9.66 9.37 -2.17
CA ALA A 100 8.87 8.32 -2.81
C ALA A 100 8.83 8.45 -4.34
N MET A 101 8.99 9.65 -4.89
CA MET A 101 8.86 9.90 -6.33
C MET A 101 9.75 9.00 -7.19
N PRO A 102 11.06 8.82 -6.88
CA PRO A 102 11.91 7.97 -7.72
C PRO A 102 11.51 6.50 -7.71
N LEU A 103 10.67 6.09 -6.77
CA LEU A 103 10.21 4.70 -6.64
C LEU A 103 8.94 4.42 -7.45
N GLY A 104 8.39 5.43 -8.10
CA GLY A 104 7.21 5.26 -8.95
C GLY A 104 5.95 4.90 -8.20
N VAL A 105 5.74 5.50 -7.01
CA VAL A 105 4.53 5.22 -6.24
C VAL A 105 3.32 5.86 -6.91
N SER A 106 2.16 5.21 -6.77
CA SER A 106 0.93 5.61 -7.45
C SER A 106 0.15 6.68 -6.69
N GLY A 107 0.43 6.88 -5.41
CA GLY A 107 -0.29 7.87 -4.64
C GLY A 107 0.20 7.96 -3.20
N TYR A 108 -0.38 8.94 -2.51
CA TYR A 108 -0.05 9.27 -1.14
C TYR A 108 -1.34 9.72 -0.43
N LEU A 109 -1.60 9.19 0.75
CA LEU A 109 -2.77 9.53 1.54
C LEU A 109 -2.37 9.86 2.98
N VAL A 110 -3.00 10.88 3.54
CA VAL A 110 -2.83 11.21 4.96
C VAL A 110 -3.81 10.36 5.79
N LYS A 111 -3.32 9.79 6.89
CA LYS A 111 -4.13 8.97 7.80
C LYS A 111 -4.96 9.83 8.77
N PRO A 112 -6.18 9.42 9.11
CA PRO A 112 -6.93 8.30 8.56
C PRO A 112 -7.49 8.65 7.18
N PRO A 113 -7.45 7.73 6.21
CA PRO A 113 -7.90 8.06 4.86
C PRO A 113 -9.42 8.25 4.81
N ASN A 114 -9.85 9.27 4.07
CA ASN A 114 -11.25 9.48 3.75
C ASN A 114 -11.69 8.41 2.74
N LEU A 115 -12.85 7.83 2.93
CA LEU A 115 -13.34 6.72 2.11
C LEU A 115 -13.42 7.09 0.62
N THR A 116 -13.93 8.28 0.30
CA THR A 116 -14.05 8.74 -1.08
C THR A 116 -12.68 8.93 -1.73
N VAL A 117 -11.74 9.54 -1.00
CA VAL A 117 -10.37 9.76 -1.50
C VAL A 117 -9.65 8.42 -1.66
N LEU A 118 -9.82 7.51 -0.70
CA LEU A 118 -9.23 6.17 -0.77
C LEU A 118 -9.71 5.44 -2.03
N ALA A 119 -11.02 5.44 -2.27
CA ALA A 119 -11.59 4.81 -3.47
C ALA A 119 -11.02 5.39 -4.75
N ALA A 120 -10.93 6.72 -4.85
CA ALA A 120 -10.42 7.40 -6.03
C ALA A 120 -8.95 7.06 -6.29
N LYS A 121 -8.12 6.99 -5.24
CA LYS A 121 -6.72 6.64 -5.37
C LYS A 121 -6.52 5.20 -5.82
N ILE A 122 -7.33 4.28 -5.28
CA ILE A 122 -7.29 2.87 -5.67
C ILE A 122 -7.69 2.72 -7.15
N GLU A 123 -8.79 3.36 -7.56
CA GLU A 123 -9.24 3.33 -8.94
C GLU A 123 -8.14 3.78 -9.89
N LYS A 124 -7.51 4.90 -9.59
CA LYS A 124 -6.42 5.45 -10.40
C LYS A 124 -5.21 4.51 -10.44
N ALA A 125 -4.83 3.95 -9.30
CA ALA A 125 -3.66 3.06 -9.20
C ALA A 125 -3.87 1.78 -10.01
N LEU A 126 -5.11 1.29 -10.09
CA LEU A 126 -5.44 0.08 -10.85
C LEU A 126 -5.76 0.36 -12.33
N GLY A 127 -5.55 1.58 -12.78
CA GLY A 127 -5.71 1.94 -14.18
C GLY A 127 -7.15 2.18 -14.63
N ASN A 128 -8.02 2.45 -13.68
CA ASN A 128 -9.43 2.71 -14.00
C ASN A 128 -9.73 4.18 -14.21
#